data_96380326b2b5d22090b841de349bae8a
#
_entry.id   96380326b2b5d22090b841de349bae8a
#
_cell.length_a   1.000
_cell.length_b   1.000
_cell.length_c   1.000
_cell.angle_alpha   90.00
_cell.angle_beta   90.00
_cell.angle_gamma   90.00
#
_symmetry.space_group_name_H-M   'P 1'
#
loop_
_entity.id
_entity.type
_entity.pdbx_description
1 polymer ?
#
loop_
_entity_poly.entity_id
_entity_poly.type
_entity_poly.pdbx_seq_one_letter_code
_entity_poly.pdbx_strand_id
1 'polypeptide(L)'
;MPVPVIRHYESVAPVVHIHAVSLNNNSAFVAKDLASRLAYAKNPLQRCLVKYTEHRLTPDAGAHGTPVTVTSVYDSLRHAPSPSNPQHEVDVYNTNTPAEADPDTVVLVVPSYGQFVTLEDGSRVKGPMVPTCFRKVLTSQKLWPLPTPPFGPTPVFIVGSGNRTFGSDFCAAIPEARGLIQTHQHQCRVYTHELDLRGTQSERDQLLVAVRDSAIRQAYSTFAARAVL
;
A
#
# COMPACT_ATOMS: atom_id res chain seq x y z
N MET A 1 -50.36 -4.74 -4.27
CA MET A 1 -49.16 -4.76 -3.43
C MET A 1 -47.97 -4.39 -4.31
N PRO A 2 -47.18 -3.34 -4.01
CA PRO A 2 -46.02 -3.02 -4.80
C PRO A 2 -44.96 -4.08 -4.58
N VAL A 3 -44.45 -4.63 -5.67
CA VAL A 3 -43.31 -5.56 -5.68
C VAL A 3 -42.10 -4.81 -5.13
N PRO A 4 -41.39 -5.34 -4.13
CA PRO A 4 -40.18 -4.66 -3.65
C PRO A 4 -39.18 -4.62 -4.80
N VAL A 5 -38.78 -3.42 -5.17
CA VAL A 5 -37.67 -3.20 -6.09
C VAL A 5 -36.43 -3.74 -5.39
N ILE A 6 -35.99 -4.93 -5.78
CA ILE A 6 -34.69 -5.46 -5.41
C ILE A 6 -33.67 -4.51 -6.05
N ARG A 7 -33.19 -3.51 -5.29
CA ARG A 7 -32.03 -2.75 -5.71
C ARG A 7 -30.90 -3.75 -5.85
N HIS A 8 -30.41 -3.94 -7.06
CA HIS A 8 -29.15 -4.63 -7.29
C HIS A 8 -28.09 -3.87 -6.48
N TYR A 9 -27.65 -4.49 -5.38
CA TYR A 9 -26.47 -4.04 -4.67
C TYR A 9 -25.29 -4.26 -5.62
N GLU A 10 -24.92 -3.23 -6.36
CA GLU A 10 -23.58 -3.20 -6.95
C GLU A 10 -22.62 -3.32 -5.78
N SER A 11 -21.98 -4.47 -5.66
CA SER A 11 -21.00 -4.72 -4.61
C SER A 11 -19.87 -3.72 -4.85
N VAL A 12 -19.77 -2.73 -3.98
CA VAL A 12 -18.67 -1.74 -4.04
C VAL A 12 -17.39 -2.53 -3.76
N ALA A 13 -16.60 -2.76 -4.79
CA ALA A 13 -15.31 -3.42 -4.61
C ALA A 13 -14.44 -2.60 -3.65
N PRO A 14 -13.83 -3.22 -2.63
CA PRO A 14 -12.94 -2.51 -1.72
C PRO A 14 -11.78 -1.83 -2.47
N VAL A 15 -11.40 -0.64 -2.04
CA VAL A 15 -10.30 0.13 -2.63
C VAL A 15 -9.04 -0.01 -1.78
N VAL A 16 -7.94 -0.44 -2.38
CA VAL A 16 -6.64 -0.58 -1.73
C VAL A 16 -5.60 0.29 -2.42
N HIS A 17 -4.96 1.19 -1.67
CA HIS A 17 -3.80 1.93 -2.16
C HIS A 17 -2.52 1.27 -1.66
N ILE A 18 -1.61 0.94 -2.57
CA ILE A 18 -0.31 0.36 -2.26
C ILE A 18 0.78 1.33 -2.70
N HIS A 19 1.64 1.72 -1.76
CA HIS A 19 2.82 2.53 -2.03
C HIS A 19 4.07 1.70 -1.74
N ALA A 20 4.99 1.65 -2.66
CA ALA A 20 6.28 0.99 -2.48
C ALA A 20 7.43 1.93 -2.79
N VAL A 21 8.49 1.85 -1.98
CA VAL A 21 9.78 2.44 -2.34
C VAL A 21 10.68 1.34 -2.85
N SER A 22 11.27 1.52 -4.02
CA SER A 22 12.16 0.54 -4.60
C SER A 22 13.51 1.14 -4.96
N LEU A 23 14.58 0.46 -4.53
CA LEU A 23 15.95 0.66 -4.99
C LEU A 23 16.48 -0.64 -5.62
N ASN A 24 16.13 -1.79 -5.05
CA ASN A 24 16.64 -3.12 -5.41
C ASN A 24 15.54 -4.09 -5.86
N ASN A 25 14.38 -3.60 -6.24
CA ASN A 25 13.22 -4.34 -6.74
C ASN A 25 12.53 -5.30 -5.75
N ASN A 26 13.04 -5.56 -4.54
CA ASN A 26 12.38 -6.50 -3.62
C ASN A 26 11.04 -5.94 -3.11
N SER A 27 11.03 -4.68 -2.66
CA SER A 27 9.80 -4.01 -2.23
C SER A 27 8.78 -3.88 -3.35
N ALA A 28 9.25 -3.53 -4.57
CA ALA A 28 8.41 -3.47 -5.74
C ALA A 28 7.80 -4.82 -6.10
N PHE A 29 8.59 -5.91 -6.00
CA PHE A 29 8.09 -7.27 -6.24
C PHE A 29 6.97 -7.62 -5.25
N VAL A 30 7.19 -7.41 -3.94
CA VAL A 30 6.17 -7.70 -2.91
C VAL A 30 4.90 -6.90 -3.17
N ALA A 31 5.04 -5.61 -3.47
CA ALA A 31 3.91 -4.73 -3.71
C ALA A 31 3.13 -5.11 -4.98
N LYS A 32 3.81 -5.45 -6.07
CA LYS A 32 3.18 -5.89 -7.33
C LYS A 32 2.50 -7.25 -7.20
N ASP A 33 3.14 -8.21 -6.50
CA ASP A 33 2.52 -9.51 -6.20
C ASP A 33 1.22 -9.33 -5.42
N LEU A 34 1.27 -8.51 -4.35
CA LEU A 34 0.10 -8.20 -3.54
C LEU A 34 -1.00 -7.52 -4.37
N ALA A 35 -0.66 -6.50 -5.17
CA ALA A 35 -1.60 -5.76 -6.00
C ALA A 35 -2.32 -6.69 -6.99
N SER A 36 -1.56 -7.49 -7.71
CA SER A 36 -2.09 -8.45 -8.69
C SER A 36 -3.03 -9.46 -8.02
N ARG A 37 -2.63 -10.02 -6.88
CA ARG A 37 -3.43 -11.05 -6.18
C ARG A 37 -4.69 -10.49 -5.52
N LEU A 38 -4.69 -9.24 -5.09
CA LEU A 38 -5.88 -8.54 -4.61
C LEU A 38 -6.85 -8.25 -5.76
N ALA A 39 -6.35 -7.74 -6.87
CA ALA A 39 -7.19 -7.36 -8.00
C ALA A 39 -7.76 -8.58 -8.76
N TYR A 40 -6.97 -9.65 -8.89
CA TYR A 40 -7.34 -10.83 -9.69
C TYR A 40 -7.64 -12.06 -8.85
N ALA A 41 -8.17 -11.89 -7.64
CA ALA A 41 -8.59 -13.01 -6.82
C ALA A 41 -9.57 -13.93 -7.57
N LYS A 42 -9.41 -15.25 -7.41
CA LYS A 42 -10.27 -16.26 -8.08
C LYS A 42 -11.74 -16.06 -7.75
N ASN A 43 -12.03 -15.77 -6.46
CA ASN A 43 -13.38 -15.44 -6.04
C ASN A 43 -13.65 -13.94 -6.32
N PRO A 44 -14.61 -13.60 -7.19
CA PRO A 44 -14.94 -12.21 -7.52
C PRO A 44 -15.29 -11.34 -6.30
N LEU A 45 -15.95 -11.93 -5.27
CA LEU A 45 -16.31 -11.22 -4.04
C LEU A 45 -15.10 -10.82 -3.17
N GLN A 46 -13.91 -11.33 -3.50
CA GLN A 46 -12.66 -11.04 -2.81
C GLN A 46 -11.75 -10.10 -3.60
N ARG A 47 -12.22 -9.60 -4.74
CA ARG A 47 -11.45 -8.68 -5.58
C ARG A 47 -11.50 -7.27 -5.03
N CYS A 48 -10.36 -6.59 -5.12
CA CYS A 48 -10.21 -5.19 -4.75
C CYS A 48 -9.86 -4.37 -6.00
N LEU A 49 -10.29 -3.12 -6.02
CA LEU A 49 -9.71 -2.11 -6.90
C LEU A 49 -8.38 -1.67 -6.28
N VAL A 50 -7.27 -1.82 -6.99
CA VAL A 50 -5.95 -1.52 -6.43
C VAL A 50 -5.27 -0.39 -7.18
N LYS A 51 -4.89 0.66 -6.47
CA LYS A 51 -3.99 1.71 -6.95
C LYS A 51 -2.60 1.44 -6.40
N TYR A 52 -1.67 1.12 -7.28
CA TYR A 52 -0.27 0.88 -6.94
C TYR A 52 0.58 2.07 -7.34
N THR A 53 1.40 2.58 -6.42
CA THR A 53 2.34 3.67 -6.67
C THR A 53 3.74 3.25 -6.26
N GLU A 54 4.64 3.19 -7.23
CA GLU A 54 6.06 2.90 -7.01
C GLU A 54 6.87 4.20 -6.99
N HIS A 55 7.59 4.41 -5.89
CA HIS A 55 8.60 5.46 -5.75
C HIS A 55 9.96 4.85 -6.02
N ARG A 56 10.39 4.88 -7.29
CA ARG A 56 11.63 4.25 -7.74
C ARG A 56 12.81 5.18 -7.49
N LEU A 57 13.74 4.75 -6.64
CA LEU A 57 15.00 5.43 -6.42
C LEU A 57 16.02 4.95 -7.47
N THR A 58 16.80 5.89 -8.02
CA THR A 58 17.91 5.53 -8.90
C THR A 58 19.16 5.26 -8.04
N PRO A 59 20.03 4.31 -8.44
CA PRO A 59 21.27 4.02 -7.71
C PRO A 59 22.14 5.25 -7.50
N ASP A 60 22.23 6.12 -8.51
CA ASP A 60 23.06 7.34 -8.48
C ASP A 60 22.52 8.40 -7.52
N ALA A 61 21.21 8.45 -7.32
CA ALA A 61 20.58 9.41 -6.42
C ALA A 61 20.55 8.92 -4.97
N GLY A 62 20.80 7.63 -4.73
CA GLY A 62 20.71 7.01 -3.43
C GLY A 62 19.34 7.21 -2.76
N ALA A 63 19.30 7.00 -1.45
CA ALA A 63 18.05 7.12 -0.69
C ALA A 63 17.59 8.58 -0.46
N HIS A 64 18.41 9.56 -0.83
CA HIS A 64 18.08 11.00 -0.72
C HIS A 64 17.65 11.62 -2.05
N GLY A 65 17.76 10.88 -3.17
CA GLY A 65 17.43 11.38 -4.49
C GLY A 65 15.93 11.61 -4.70
N THR A 66 15.61 12.31 -5.78
CA THR A 66 14.22 12.47 -6.22
C THR A 66 13.77 11.17 -6.88
N PRO A 67 12.72 10.52 -6.39
CA PRO A 67 12.23 9.28 -6.98
C PRO A 67 11.51 9.56 -8.30
N VAL A 68 11.58 8.61 -9.20
CA VAL A 68 10.62 8.50 -10.30
C VAL A 68 9.37 7.79 -9.77
N THR A 69 8.23 8.45 -9.87
CA THR A 69 6.96 7.90 -9.39
C THR A 69 6.20 7.30 -10.57
N VAL A 70 5.83 6.03 -10.45
CA VAL A 70 5.02 5.30 -11.43
C VAL A 70 3.74 4.83 -10.73
N THR A 71 2.59 5.14 -11.30
CA THR A 71 1.30 4.71 -10.77
C THR A 71 0.60 3.79 -11.76
N SER A 72 0.10 2.67 -11.28
CA SER A 72 -0.68 1.68 -12.03
C SER A 72 -1.99 1.37 -11.30
N VAL A 73 -3.06 1.15 -12.05
CA VAL A 73 -4.35 0.75 -11.50
C VAL A 73 -4.67 -0.68 -11.95
N TYR A 74 -4.95 -1.54 -10.98
CA TYR A 74 -5.36 -2.92 -11.23
C TYR A 74 -6.87 -2.99 -11.00
N ASP A 75 -7.62 -3.16 -12.09
CA ASP A 75 -9.09 -3.23 -12.08
C ASP A 75 -9.56 -4.46 -12.88
N SER A 76 -9.80 -5.54 -12.19
CA SER A 76 -10.27 -6.79 -12.82
C SER A 76 -11.75 -6.78 -13.21
N LEU A 77 -12.50 -5.78 -12.76
CA LEU A 77 -13.92 -5.65 -13.14
C LEU A 77 -14.06 -5.10 -14.57
N ARG A 78 -13.06 -4.35 -15.03
CA ARG A 78 -13.02 -3.74 -16.36
C ARG A 78 -12.13 -4.49 -17.35
N HIS A 79 -11.10 -5.19 -16.85
CA HIS A 79 -10.11 -5.85 -17.68
C HIS A 79 -9.91 -7.28 -17.19
N ALA A 80 -10.50 -8.25 -17.88
CA ALA A 80 -10.12 -9.64 -17.68
C ALA A 80 -8.65 -9.80 -18.07
N PRO A 81 -7.79 -10.47 -17.26
CA PRO A 81 -6.41 -10.72 -17.63
C PRO A 81 -6.39 -11.50 -18.93
N SER A 82 -5.65 -11.00 -19.92
CA SER A 82 -5.42 -11.76 -21.14
C SER A 82 -4.66 -13.04 -20.77
N PRO A 83 -5.10 -14.22 -21.23
CA PRO A 83 -4.39 -15.47 -20.97
C PRO A 83 -2.93 -15.46 -21.44
N SER A 84 -2.60 -14.60 -22.39
CA SER A 84 -1.27 -14.47 -23.00
C SER A 84 -0.34 -13.50 -22.27
N ASN A 85 -0.83 -12.68 -21.36
CA ASN A 85 0.02 -11.77 -20.58
C ASN A 85 -0.60 -11.42 -19.22
N PRO A 86 -0.35 -12.23 -18.17
CA PRO A 86 -0.86 -12.00 -16.82
C PRO A 86 -0.26 -10.76 -16.13
N GLN A 87 0.71 -10.09 -16.76
CA GLN A 87 1.41 -8.91 -16.23
C GLN A 87 1.06 -7.63 -16.99
N HIS A 88 -0.08 -7.56 -17.68
CA HIS A 88 -0.48 -6.32 -18.33
C HIS A 88 -0.65 -5.23 -17.26
N GLU A 89 0.41 -4.45 -17.08
CA GLU A 89 0.31 -3.09 -16.57
C GLU A 89 -0.52 -2.32 -17.59
N VAL A 90 -1.79 -2.15 -17.30
CA VAL A 90 -2.60 -1.20 -18.06
C VAL A 90 -2.21 0.17 -17.56
N ASP A 91 -1.34 0.85 -18.28
CA ASP A 91 -1.16 2.30 -18.15
C ASP A 91 -2.49 2.96 -18.53
N VAL A 92 -3.41 3.00 -17.56
CA VAL A 92 -4.69 3.67 -17.78
C VAL A 92 -4.50 5.15 -17.47
N TYR A 93 -4.01 5.89 -18.44
CA TYR A 93 -4.27 7.30 -18.57
C TYR A 93 -5.74 7.50 -18.98
N ASN A 94 -6.69 7.14 -18.15
CA ASN A 94 -8.09 7.43 -18.40
C ASN A 94 -8.67 8.23 -17.24
N THR A 95 -8.91 9.51 -17.50
CA THR A 95 -9.30 10.56 -16.58
C THR A 95 -10.69 10.39 -15.95
N ASN A 96 -11.41 9.31 -16.24
CA ASN A 96 -12.76 9.04 -15.73
C ASN A 96 -12.84 7.80 -14.82
N THR A 97 -11.72 7.32 -14.29
CA THR A 97 -11.70 6.17 -13.37
C THR A 97 -11.90 6.64 -11.93
N PRO A 98 -12.56 5.86 -11.05
CA PRO A 98 -12.64 6.16 -9.63
C PRO A 98 -11.27 6.01 -8.91
N ALA A 99 -10.18 6.34 -9.60
CA ALA A 99 -8.82 6.40 -9.05
C ALA A 99 -8.66 7.46 -7.94
N GLU A 100 -9.67 8.31 -7.76
CA GLU A 100 -9.77 9.31 -6.70
C GLU A 100 -10.60 8.82 -5.50
N ALA A 101 -11.12 7.59 -5.54
CA ALA A 101 -11.83 7.07 -4.39
C ALA A 101 -10.89 6.93 -3.19
N ASP A 102 -11.36 7.38 -2.04
CA ASP A 102 -10.66 7.21 -0.78
C ASP A 102 -10.40 5.72 -0.51
N PRO A 103 -9.19 5.30 -0.13
CA PRO A 103 -8.90 3.91 0.09
C PRO A 103 -9.56 3.36 1.36
N ASP A 104 -10.09 2.16 1.27
CA ASP A 104 -10.53 1.38 2.44
C ASP A 104 -9.33 0.83 3.23
N THR A 105 -8.19 0.67 2.58
CA THR A 105 -6.95 0.22 3.21
C THR A 105 -5.74 0.77 2.45
N VAL A 106 -4.70 1.15 3.19
CA VAL A 106 -3.41 1.57 2.62
C VAL A 106 -2.33 0.58 2.99
N VAL A 107 -1.46 0.25 2.04
CA VAL A 107 -0.28 -0.60 2.23
C VAL A 107 0.98 0.17 1.86
N LEU A 108 1.95 0.17 2.75
CA LEU A 108 3.24 0.82 2.58
C LEU A 108 4.32 -0.25 2.60
N VAL A 109 4.96 -0.50 1.48
CA VAL A 109 6.08 -1.44 1.39
C VAL A 109 7.39 -0.65 1.47
N VAL A 110 8.08 -0.81 2.60
CA VAL A 110 9.23 0.00 2.97
C VAL A 110 10.47 -0.88 3.08
N PRO A 111 11.49 -0.66 2.25
CA PRO A 111 12.78 -1.31 2.43
C PRO A 111 13.55 -0.63 3.59
N SER A 112 14.34 -1.41 4.30
CA SER A 112 15.28 -0.88 5.29
C SER A 112 16.60 -0.52 4.60
N TYR A 113 16.89 0.76 4.50
CA TYR A 113 18.18 1.26 4.01
C TYR A 113 18.99 1.78 5.19
N GLY A 114 19.98 0.98 5.62
CA GLY A 114 20.97 1.47 6.57
C GLY A 114 21.78 2.61 5.93
N GLN A 115 21.58 3.84 6.39
CA GLN A 115 22.36 4.98 5.96
C GLN A 115 23.22 5.45 7.10
N PHE A 116 24.46 5.79 6.76
CA PHE A 116 25.33 6.55 7.66
C PHE A 116 25.36 7.99 7.17
N VAL A 117 25.09 8.91 8.07
CA VAL A 117 25.25 10.34 7.85
C VAL A 117 26.60 10.73 8.46
N THR A 118 27.44 11.41 7.68
CA THR A 118 28.68 12.00 8.19
C THR A 118 28.34 13.36 8.78
N LEU A 119 28.68 13.56 10.05
CA LEU A 119 28.52 14.83 10.75
C LEU A 119 29.66 15.80 10.38
N GLU A 120 29.51 17.06 10.78
CA GLU A 120 30.52 18.12 10.51
C GLU A 120 31.89 17.80 11.12
N ASP A 121 31.92 17.05 12.23
CA ASP A 121 33.15 16.60 12.90
C ASP A 121 33.80 15.37 12.22
N GLY A 122 33.24 14.88 11.09
CA GLY A 122 33.72 13.73 10.37
C GLY A 122 33.24 12.39 10.96
N SER A 123 32.54 12.37 12.09
CA SER A 123 31.98 11.15 12.66
C SER A 123 30.82 10.64 11.82
N ARG A 124 30.59 9.31 11.84
CA ARG A 124 29.51 8.67 11.10
C ARG A 124 28.46 8.18 12.09
N VAL A 125 27.26 8.69 11.96
CA VAL A 125 26.11 8.24 12.74
C VAL A 125 25.11 7.51 11.84
N LYS A 126 24.35 6.59 12.44
CA LYS A 126 23.28 5.90 11.74
C LYS A 126 22.19 6.92 11.39
N GLY A 127 21.93 7.07 10.12
CA GLY A 127 20.87 7.94 9.61
C GLY A 127 19.48 7.28 9.66
N PRO A 128 18.48 7.99 9.14
CA PRO A 128 17.11 7.46 9.07
C PRO A 128 17.05 6.22 8.19
N MET A 129 16.23 5.24 8.60
CA MET A 129 16.01 3.99 7.88
C MET A 129 14.96 4.12 6.77
N VAL A 130 14.01 5.04 6.93
CA VAL A 130 13.05 5.38 5.88
C VAL A 130 13.67 6.37 4.91
N PRO A 131 13.72 6.09 3.60
CA PRO A 131 14.24 7.02 2.60
C PRO A 131 13.58 8.38 2.69
N THR A 132 14.36 9.46 2.53
CA THR A 132 13.90 10.85 2.70
C THR A 132 12.70 11.18 1.80
N CYS A 133 12.71 10.71 0.56
CA CYS A 133 11.59 10.90 -0.35
C CYS A 133 10.30 10.27 0.17
N PHE A 134 10.41 9.09 0.81
CA PHE A 134 9.24 8.39 1.34
C PHE A 134 8.76 8.98 2.68
N ARG A 135 9.66 9.57 3.46
CA ARG A 135 9.26 10.35 4.64
C ARG A 135 8.29 11.47 4.24
N LYS A 136 8.56 12.18 3.14
CA LYS A 136 7.65 13.19 2.58
C LYS A 136 6.29 12.58 2.20
N VAL A 137 6.28 11.39 1.63
CA VAL A 137 5.06 10.66 1.31
C VAL A 137 4.28 10.33 2.59
N LEU A 138 4.95 9.78 3.61
CA LEU A 138 4.33 9.37 4.88
C LEU A 138 3.75 10.56 5.68
N THR A 139 4.34 11.73 5.56
CA THR A 139 3.90 12.94 6.26
C THR A 139 2.89 13.78 5.45
N SER A 140 2.61 13.41 4.19
CA SER A 140 1.68 14.14 3.33
C SER A 140 0.24 13.76 3.63
N GLN A 141 -0.58 14.74 4.04
CA GLN A 141 -2.03 14.55 4.23
C GLN A 141 -2.78 14.14 2.95
N LYS A 142 -2.19 14.38 1.77
CA LYS A 142 -2.82 14.01 0.48
C LYS A 142 -2.87 12.51 0.22
N LEU A 143 -2.05 11.71 0.93
CA LEU A 143 -2.03 10.26 0.79
C LEU A 143 -3.08 9.56 1.65
N TRP A 144 -3.57 10.27 2.65
CA TRP A 144 -4.44 9.71 3.66
C TRP A 144 -5.79 10.39 3.55
N PRO A 145 -6.84 9.66 3.24
CA PRO A 145 -8.16 10.20 3.37
C PRO A 145 -8.35 10.62 4.83
N LEU A 146 -8.74 11.87 5.03
CA LEU A 146 -9.23 12.30 6.33
C LEU A 146 -10.41 11.38 6.65
N PRO A 147 -10.39 10.67 7.79
CA PRO A 147 -11.51 9.83 8.15
C PRO A 147 -12.72 10.75 8.30
N THR A 148 -13.67 10.54 7.44
CA THR A 148 -14.95 11.17 7.57
C THR A 148 -15.72 10.38 8.63
N PRO A 149 -16.09 10.96 9.79
CA PRO A 149 -17.02 10.28 10.67
C PRO A 149 -18.26 9.87 9.85
N PRO A 150 -18.79 8.65 9.99
CA PRO A 150 -18.63 7.68 11.07
C PRO A 150 -17.74 6.46 10.76
N PHE A 151 -16.90 6.52 9.72
CA PHE A 151 -16.31 5.31 9.12
C PHE A 151 -15.12 4.71 9.86
N GLY A 152 -14.67 5.34 10.95
CA GLY A 152 -13.54 4.85 11.75
C GLY A 152 -12.17 5.06 11.10
N PRO A 153 -11.10 4.65 11.79
CA PRO A 153 -9.74 4.88 11.30
C PRO A 153 -9.40 3.96 10.13
N THR A 154 -8.81 4.53 9.07
CA THR A 154 -8.33 3.77 7.90
C THR A 154 -7.22 2.79 8.31
N PRO A 155 -7.35 1.50 7.98
CA PRO A 155 -6.30 0.51 8.19
C PRO A 155 -5.07 0.81 7.33
N VAL A 156 -3.89 0.82 7.97
CA VAL A 156 -2.60 1.04 7.31
C VAL A 156 -1.68 -0.12 7.62
N PHE A 157 -1.20 -0.81 6.59
CA PHE A 157 -0.22 -1.87 6.71
C PHE A 157 1.17 -1.34 6.34
N ILE A 158 2.11 -1.42 7.27
CA ILE A 158 3.52 -1.16 6.99
C ILE A 158 4.21 -2.51 6.80
N VAL A 159 4.65 -2.76 5.59
CA VAL A 159 5.34 -4.00 5.22
C VAL A 159 6.82 -3.70 5.06
N GLY A 160 7.64 -4.18 5.98
CA GLY A 160 9.09 -4.12 5.89
C GLY A 160 9.61 -5.22 4.98
N SER A 161 10.38 -4.84 3.95
CA SER A 161 11.13 -5.77 3.10
C SER A 161 12.61 -5.57 3.38
N GLY A 162 13.18 -6.44 4.23
CA GLY A 162 14.56 -6.36 4.69
C GLY A 162 15.32 -7.64 4.44
N ASN A 163 16.62 -7.67 4.79
CA ASN A 163 17.43 -8.87 4.77
C ASN A 163 17.82 -9.22 6.22
N ARG A 164 17.43 -10.39 6.68
CA ARG A 164 17.72 -10.87 8.04
C ARG A 164 19.21 -10.93 8.37
N THR A 165 20.05 -11.01 7.36
CA THR A 165 21.51 -10.95 7.58
C THR A 165 22.00 -9.62 8.15
N PHE A 166 21.19 -8.57 8.09
CA PHE A 166 21.51 -7.26 8.68
C PHE A 166 21.20 -7.17 10.19
N GLY A 167 20.83 -8.28 10.83
CA GLY A 167 20.65 -8.35 12.28
C GLY A 167 19.63 -7.32 12.79
N SER A 168 20.05 -6.41 13.67
CA SER A 168 19.21 -5.37 14.27
C SER A 168 18.61 -4.37 13.26
N ASP A 169 19.14 -4.32 12.04
CA ASP A 169 18.66 -3.44 10.98
C ASP A 169 17.60 -4.09 10.10
N PHE A 170 17.31 -5.36 10.35
CA PHE A 170 16.21 -6.06 9.70
C PHE A 170 14.89 -5.32 9.95
N CYS A 171 14.25 -4.92 8.88
CA CYS A 171 12.98 -4.17 8.91
C CYS A 171 12.96 -2.92 9.83
N ALA A 172 14.12 -2.34 10.16
CA ALA A 172 14.25 -1.19 11.05
C ALA A 172 13.54 0.08 10.56
N ALA A 173 13.14 0.13 9.29
CA ALA A 173 12.29 1.19 8.75
C ALA A 173 10.84 1.15 9.28
N ILE A 174 10.34 0.00 9.78
CA ILE A 174 8.96 -0.14 10.28
C ILE A 174 8.69 0.77 11.48
N PRO A 175 9.47 0.73 12.58
CA PRO A 175 9.24 1.59 13.73
C PRO A 175 9.27 3.06 13.37
N GLU A 176 10.21 3.48 12.51
CA GLU A 176 10.32 4.86 12.06
C GLU A 176 9.11 5.29 11.23
N ALA A 177 8.70 4.48 10.24
CA ALA A 177 7.53 4.74 9.42
C ALA A 177 6.25 4.81 10.28
N ARG A 178 6.10 3.90 11.25
CA ARG A 178 4.98 3.91 12.21
C ARG A 178 4.96 5.21 13.02
N GLY A 179 6.11 5.64 13.55
CA GLY A 179 6.21 6.89 14.31
C GLY A 179 5.80 8.10 13.47
N LEU A 180 6.28 8.20 12.23
CA LEU A 180 5.91 9.26 11.29
C LEU A 180 4.39 9.29 11.04
N ILE A 181 3.78 8.13 10.79
CA ILE A 181 2.35 8.03 10.56
C ILE A 181 1.57 8.44 11.81
N GLN A 182 1.92 7.92 12.98
CA GLN A 182 1.23 8.23 14.23
C GLN A 182 1.32 9.72 14.61
N THR A 183 2.43 10.38 14.27
CA THR A 183 2.62 11.82 14.52
C THR A 183 1.77 12.69 13.60
N HIS A 184 1.60 12.28 12.34
CA HIS A 184 0.96 13.11 11.32
C HIS A 184 -0.48 12.70 10.99
N GLN A 185 -0.88 11.46 11.37
CA GLN A 185 -2.14 10.83 10.99
C GLN A 185 -2.78 10.12 12.19
N HIS A 186 -3.35 10.89 13.11
CA HIS A 186 -3.88 10.37 14.37
C HIS A 186 -5.07 9.40 14.26
N GLN A 187 -5.63 9.25 13.07
CA GLN A 187 -6.86 8.47 12.85
C GLN A 187 -6.62 7.21 12.01
N CYS A 188 -5.37 6.72 11.95
CA CYS A 188 -5.05 5.47 11.28
C CYS A 188 -4.88 4.32 12.27
N ARG A 189 -5.35 3.12 11.89
CA ARG A 189 -5.03 1.87 12.58
C ARG A 189 -3.86 1.21 11.90
N VAL A 190 -2.68 1.25 12.53
CA VAL A 190 -1.44 0.76 11.94
C VAL A 190 -1.18 -0.69 12.31
N TYR A 191 -0.96 -1.53 11.28
CA TYR A 191 -0.51 -2.90 11.35
C TYR A 191 0.91 -3.01 10.77
N THR A 192 1.71 -3.93 11.26
CA THR A 192 3.08 -4.14 10.77
C THR A 192 3.28 -5.57 10.29
N HIS A 193 4.05 -5.75 9.23
CA HIS A 193 4.42 -7.05 8.70
C HIS A 193 5.87 -7.04 8.22
N GLU A 194 6.65 -8.06 8.59
CA GLU A 194 8.06 -8.16 8.25
C GLU A 194 8.28 -9.29 7.24
N LEU A 195 9.02 -9.00 6.18
CA LEU A 195 9.37 -9.95 5.15
C LEU A 195 10.90 -9.99 4.97
N ASP A 196 11.47 -11.19 4.98
CA ASP A 196 12.87 -11.38 4.61
C ASP A 196 12.98 -11.31 3.07
N LEU A 197 13.63 -10.26 2.57
CA LEU A 197 13.73 -9.93 1.15
C LEU A 197 12.33 -9.82 0.51
N ARG A 198 11.92 -10.85 -0.22
CA ARG A 198 10.61 -10.96 -0.88
C ARG A 198 9.59 -11.74 -0.07
N GLY A 199 10.01 -12.27 1.06
CA GLY A 199 9.21 -13.20 1.86
C GLY A 199 9.01 -14.56 1.20
N THR A 200 8.64 -15.53 2.01
CA THR A 200 8.16 -16.84 1.54
C THR A 200 6.76 -16.72 0.96
N GLN A 201 6.31 -17.71 0.21
CA GLN A 201 4.93 -17.76 -0.28
C GLN A 201 3.92 -17.68 0.88
N SER A 202 4.17 -18.42 1.96
CA SER A 202 3.28 -18.43 3.14
C SER A 202 3.17 -17.05 3.81
N GLU A 203 4.29 -16.33 3.96
CA GLU A 203 4.28 -14.96 4.53
C GLU A 203 3.50 -13.99 3.63
N ARG A 204 3.66 -14.09 2.31
CA ARG A 204 2.89 -13.28 1.37
C ARG A 204 1.40 -13.65 1.34
N ASP A 205 1.06 -14.92 1.54
CA ASP A 205 -0.33 -15.37 1.65
C ASP A 205 -0.99 -14.81 2.92
N GLN A 206 -0.27 -14.80 4.05
CA GLN A 206 -0.75 -14.20 5.29
C GLN A 206 -0.99 -12.69 5.14
N LEU A 207 -0.05 -11.98 4.50
CA LEU A 207 -0.19 -10.56 4.21
C LEU A 207 -1.40 -10.29 3.30
N LEU A 208 -1.55 -11.07 2.21
CA LEU A 208 -2.68 -10.96 1.30
C LEU A 208 -4.01 -11.10 2.03
N VAL A 209 -4.16 -12.13 2.87
CA VAL A 209 -5.38 -12.37 3.64
C VAL A 209 -5.65 -11.20 4.59
N ALA A 210 -4.65 -10.75 5.35
CA ALA A 210 -4.81 -9.66 6.30
C ALA A 210 -5.25 -8.35 5.64
N VAL A 211 -4.60 -7.97 4.53
CA VAL A 211 -4.93 -6.74 3.78
C VAL A 211 -6.32 -6.84 3.17
N ARG A 212 -6.63 -7.93 2.48
CA ARG A 212 -7.92 -8.16 1.83
C ARG A 212 -9.07 -8.11 2.84
N ASP A 213 -8.96 -8.87 3.92
CA ASP A 213 -10.02 -8.96 4.92
C ASP A 213 -10.23 -7.64 5.66
N SER A 214 -9.15 -6.85 5.81
CA SER A 214 -9.23 -5.49 6.34
C SER A 214 -9.96 -4.56 5.39
N ALA A 215 -9.62 -4.58 4.10
CA ALA A 215 -10.25 -3.74 3.09
C ALA A 215 -11.74 -4.06 2.94
N ILE A 216 -12.11 -5.35 2.92
CA ILE A 216 -13.50 -5.80 2.85
C ILE A 216 -14.29 -5.30 4.07
N ARG A 217 -13.76 -5.49 5.28
CA ARG A 217 -14.43 -5.01 6.52
C ARG A 217 -14.63 -3.50 6.51
N GLN A 218 -13.62 -2.74 6.09
CA GLN A 218 -13.70 -1.27 6.04
C GLN A 218 -14.74 -0.82 5.01
N ALA A 219 -14.73 -1.38 3.80
CA ALA A 219 -15.71 -1.07 2.76
C ALA A 219 -17.15 -1.35 3.20
N TYR A 220 -17.41 -2.49 3.87
CA TYR A 220 -18.72 -2.80 4.43
C TYR A 220 -19.14 -1.82 5.53
N SER A 221 -18.22 -1.44 6.42
CA SER A 221 -18.50 -0.48 7.48
C SER A 221 -18.86 0.89 6.89
N THR A 222 -18.13 1.33 5.87
CA THR A 222 -18.39 2.56 5.14
C THR A 222 -19.75 2.53 4.45
N PHE A 223 -20.07 1.41 3.80
CA PHE A 223 -21.35 1.24 3.12
C PHE A 223 -22.53 1.25 4.10
N ALA A 224 -22.43 0.49 5.19
CA ALA A 224 -23.49 0.42 6.21
C ALA A 224 -23.77 1.80 6.82
N ALA A 225 -22.72 2.57 7.10
CA ALA A 225 -22.87 3.90 7.66
C ALA A 225 -23.50 4.90 6.66
N ARG A 226 -23.22 4.79 5.36
CA ARG A 226 -23.88 5.60 4.31
C ARG A 226 -25.35 5.25 4.09
N ALA A 227 -25.75 4.01 4.40
CA ALA A 227 -27.13 3.55 4.24
C ALA A 227 -28.05 4.03 5.38
N VAL A 228 -27.49 4.55 6.48
CA VAL A 228 -28.23 5.03 7.66
C VAL A 228 -28.39 6.57 7.63
N LEU A 229 -27.65 7.29 6.81
CA LEU A 229 -27.76 8.72 6.59
C LEU A 229 -28.72 9.03 5.42
#